data_4995ec48cf97c20494c04d37111b1035
#
_entry.id   4995ec48cf97c20494c04d37111b1035
#
_cell.length_a   1.000
_cell.length_b   1.000
_cell.length_c   1.000
_cell.angle_alpha   90.00
_cell.angle_beta   90.00
_cell.angle_gamma   90.00
#
_symmetry.space_group_name_H-M   'P 1'
#
loop_
_entity.id
_entity.type
_entity.pdbx_description
1 polymer ?
#
loop_
_entity_poly.entity_id
_entity_poly.type
_entity_poly.pdbx_seq_one_letter_code
_entity_poly.pdbx_strand_id
1 'polypeptide(L)'
;MHLEQENQAQHKRRVRYKGKYPKKFEEKYKELQPEKYQDTVQHVIRKGNTPAGMHISIMVKEILDFLQIQPGETGFDATLGYGGHTKAMLECLHGDGHMYATDVDPEESAKTKKRLEELGYGEDMLSIRLQNFCTIDEIAKEVGGFDFILADLGVSSMQIDNPKRGFSFKVDGPLDLRLNQEKGISAAERLDTISREELAGMLYENSDEPYCEELAKAITEEIRRGNRIDTTTKLRRVIERALDFLPEKEKQETVKKTCQRTFQALRIDVNHEFEVLYEFMEKLPGALKPGGRVAILTFHSGEDRLVKQALKEGYREGIYSDYAKDVIRPSAQECAQNGRARSTKMRWAVRAE
;
A
#
# COMPACT_ATOMS: atom_id res chain seq x y z
N MET A 1 -8.24 21.57 -64.52
CA MET A 1 -6.98 20.97 -64.03
C MET A 1 -6.85 21.35 -62.55
N HIS A 2 -7.40 20.52 -61.69
CA HIS A 2 -7.21 20.63 -60.23
C HIS A 2 -6.25 19.51 -59.79
N LEU A 3 -5.11 19.91 -59.24
CA LEU A 3 -4.16 19.01 -58.64
C LEU A 3 -4.57 18.77 -57.19
N GLU A 4 -5.02 17.57 -56.89
CA GLU A 4 -5.18 17.06 -55.55
C GLU A 4 -3.80 16.79 -54.98
N GLN A 5 -3.42 17.51 -53.93
CA GLN A 5 -2.26 17.21 -53.09
C GLN A 5 -2.64 16.14 -52.07
N GLU A 6 -2.31 14.91 -52.32
CA GLU A 6 -2.36 13.82 -51.31
C GLU A 6 -1.36 14.10 -50.17
N ASN A 7 -1.91 14.32 -49.00
CA ASN A 7 -1.16 14.50 -47.78
C ASN A 7 -0.76 13.12 -47.24
N GLN A 8 0.42 12.62 -47.66
CA GLN A 8 1.01 11.39 -47.13
C GLN A 8 1.46 11.62 -45.69
N ALA A 9 0.61 11.26 -44.71
CA ALA A 9 0.96 11.16 -43.30
C ALA A 9 2.02 10.06 -43.15
N GLN A 10 3.27 10.44 -42.91
CA GLN A 10 4.35 9.52 -42.56
C GLN A 10 4.02 8.71 -41.32
N HIS A 11 3.78 7.43 -41.51
CA HIS A 11 3.55 6.46 -40.45
C HIS A 11 4.81 6.32 -39.59
N LYS A 12 4.96 7.07 -38.48
CA LYS A 12 6.04 6.88 -37.51
C LYS A 12 5.91 5.48 -36.89
N ARG A 13 6.90 4.62 -37.19
CA ARG A 13 7.01 3.28 -36.55
C ARG A 13 6.98 3.42 -35.05
N ARG A 14 6.01 2.77 -34.38
CA ARG A 14 5.91 2.68 -32.94
C ARG A 14 7.20 2.07 -32.37
N VAL A 15 7.78 2.71 -31.35
CA VAL A 15 8.93 2.15 -30.61
C VAL A 15 8.49 0.84 -29.98
N ARG A 16 8.99 -0.30 -30.44
CA ARG A 16 8.71 -1.61 -29.88
C ARG A 16 9.42 -1.74 -28.53
N TYR A 17 8.63 -1.84 -27.46
CA TYR A 17 9.14 -2.19 -26.14
C TYR A 17 9.68 -3.64 -26.15
N LYS A 18 10.96 -3.84 -25.79
CA LYS A 18 11.66 -5.14 -25.83
C LYS A 18 11.52 -5.97 -24.55
N GLY A 19 10.65 -5.64 -23.62
CA GLY A 19 10.52 -6.34 -22.36
C GLY A 19 9.07 -6.59 -21.95
N LYS A 20 8.86 -7.61 -21.10
CA LYS A 20 7.53 -8.00 -20.60
C LYS A 20 6.94 -6.97 -19.63
N TYR A 21 7.80 -6.15 -18.98
CA TYR A 21 7.42 -5.10 -18.03
C TYR A 21 8.29 -3.85 -18.21
N PRO A 22 7.72 -2.63 -18.21
CA PRO A 22 8.48 -1.38 -18.23
C PRO A 22 9.38 -1.26 -17.01
N LYS A 23 10.61 -0.76 -17.20
CA LYS A 23 11.58 -0.58 -16.11
C LYS A 23 11.53 0.82 -15.50
N LYS A 24 11.11 1.83 -16.28
CA LYS A 24 10.99 3.20 -15.79
C LYS A 24 9.62 3.44 -15.17
N PHE A 25 9.58 4.22 -14.09
CA PHE A 25 8.35 4.57 -13.40
C PHE A 25 7.31 5.18 -14.34
N GLU A 26 7.70 6.17 -15.13
CA GLU A 26 6.82 6.86 -16.10
C GLU A 26 6.26 5.96 -17.20
N GLU A 27 7.00 4.91 -17.59
CA GLU A 27 6.54 3.93 -18.57
C GLU A 27 5.64 2.86 -17.97
N LYS A 28 5.74 2.66 -16.64
CA LYS A 28 4.96 1.68 -15.88
C LYS A 28 3.57 2.21 -15.55
N TYR A 29 3.48 3.51 -15.21
CA TYR A 29 2.24 4.18 -14.83
C TYR A 29 1.82 5.17 -15.92
N LYS A 30 1.38 4.63 -17.06
CA LYS A 30 1.01 5.39 -18.28
C LYS A 30 -0.22 6.27 -18.07
N GLU A 31 -1.09 5.90 -17.14
CA GLU A 31 -2.26 6.68 -16.73
C GLU A 31 -1.91 8.03 -16.10
N LEU A 32 -0.69 8.19 -15.56
CA LEU A 32 -0.19 9.46 -15.05
C LEU A 32 0.27 10.42 -16.16
N GLN A 33 0.31 9.96 -17.41
CA GLN A 33 0.67 10.74 -18.60
C GLN A 33 -0.36 10.54 -19.72
N PRO A 34 -1.63 10.94 -19.50
CA PRO A 34 -2.72 10.69 -20.45
C PRO A 34 -2.44 11.28 -21.84
N GLU A 35 -1.83 12.47 -21.91
CA GLU A 35 -1.52 13.12 -23.18
C GLU A 35 -0.58 12.28 -24.07
N LYS A 36 0.33 11.51 -23.46
CA LYS A 36 1.34 10.72 -24.20
C LYS A 36 0.85 9.33 -24.57
N TYR A 37 -0.06 8.74 -23.79
CA TYR A 37 -0.42 7.32 -23.91
C TYR A 37 -1.93 7.07 -24.10
N GLN A 38 -2.75 8.12 -24.30
CA GLN A 38 -4.21 8.06 -24.38
C GLN A 38 -4.74 6.97 -25.33
N ASP A 39 -4.22 6.89 -26.56
CA ASP A 39 -4.64 5.88 -27.54
C ASP A 39 -4.30 4.44 -27.08
N THR A 40 -3.16 4.27 -26.40
CA THR A 40 -2.70 2.96 -25.94
C THR A 40 -3.57 2.48 -24.78
N VAL A 41 -3.87 3.37 -23.83
CA VAL A 41 -4.74 3.10 -22.67
C VAL A 41 -6.15 2.77 -23.13
N GLN A 42 -6.76 3.61 -23.98
CA GLN A 42 -8.12 3.38 -24.50
C GLN A 42 -8.24 2.08 -25.30
N HIS A 43 -7.23 1.76 -26.11
CA HIS A 43 -7.24 0.53 -26.91
C HIS A 43 -7.21 -0.74 -26.04
N VAL A 44 -6.44 -0.73 -24.94
CA VAL A 44 -6.34 -1.85 -24.00
C VAL A 44 -7.61 -2.00 -23.18
N ILE A 45 -8.20 -0.88 -22.71
CA ILE A 45 -9.47 -0.86 -21.98
C ILE A 45 -10.60 -1.41 -22.87
N ARG A 46 -10.71 -0.97 -24.14
CA ARG A 46 -11.72 -1.47 -25.08
C ARG A 46 -11.64 -2.98 -25.32
N LYS A 47 -10.47 -3.58 -25.13
CA LYS A 47 -10.26 -5.05 -25.22
C LYS A 47 -10.57 -5.78 -23.90
N GLY A 48 -11.08 -5.11 -22.89
CA GLY A 48 -11.36 -5.68 -21.57
C GLY A 48 -10.09 -6.07 -20.79
N ASN A 49 -8.93 -5.57 -21.17
CA ASN A 49 -7.67 -5.80 -20.48
C ASN A 49 -7.25 -4.55 -19.72
N THR A 50 -6.52 -4.75 -18.63
CA THR A 50 -5.89 -3.65 -17.90
C THR A 50 -4.60 -3.23 -18.62
N PRO A 51 -4.40 -1.95 -18.93
CA PRO A 51 -3.15 -1.47 -19.50
C PRO A 51 -1.96 -1.82 -18.61
N ALA A 52 -0.83 -2.20 -19.21
CA ALA A 52 0.39 -2.49 -18.46
C ALA A 52 0.82 -1.23 -17.68
N GLY A 53 0.82 -1.33 -16.36
CA GLY A 53 1.17 -0.24 -15.45
C GLY A 53 -0.01 0.50 -14.82
N MET A 54 -1.26 0.13 -15.10
CA MET A 54 -2.39 0.61 -14.30
C MET A 54 -2.39 -0.04 -12.91
N HIS A 55 -2.75 0.74 -11.93
CA HIS A 55 -2.95 0.23 -10.57
C HIS A 55 -4.21 -0.64 -10.54
N ILE A 56 -4.05 -1.92 -10.20
CA ILE A 56 -5.17 -2.84 -9.96
C ILE A 56 -5.28 -3.01 -8.46
N SER A 57 -6.39 -2.59 -7.89
CA SER A 57 -6.69 -2.85 -6.48
C SER A 57 -6.83 -4.34 -6.25
N ILE A 58 -6.24 -4.83 -5.14
CA ILE A 58 -6.14 -6.25 -4.83
C ILE A 58 -7.45 -6.73 -4.18
N MET A 59 -7.94 -7.92 -4.56
CA MET A 59 -9.08 -8.59 -3.91
C MET A 59 -10.38 -7.78 -3.89
N VAL A 60 -10.62 -6.92 -4.91
CA VAL A 60 -11.84 -6.09 -4.98
C VAL A 60 -13.09 -6.96 -4.89
N LYS A 61 -13.12 -8.08 -5.63
CA LYS A 61 -14.27 -8.98 -5.62
C LYS A 61 -14.54 -9.56 -4.23
N GLU A 62 -13.54 -10.10 -3.58
CA GLU A 62 -13.64 -10.73 -2.26
C GLU A 62 -14.07 -9.71 -1.18
N ILE A 63 -13.58 -8.47 -1.28
CA ILE A 63 -13.97 -7.36 -0.40
C ILE A 63 -15.45 -7.03 -0.58
N LEU A 64 -15.90 -6.80 -1.82
CA LEU A 64 -17.29 -6.44 -2.10
C LEU A 64 -18.26 -7.59 -1.81
N ASP A 65 -17.87 -8.82 -2.12
CA ASP A 65 -18.64 -10.03 -1.79
C ASP A 65 -18.88 -10.17 -0.28
N PHE A 66 -17.90 -9.78 0.55
CA PHE A 66 -18.05 -9.81 2.00
C PHE A 66 -18.79 -8.58 2.53
N LEU A 67 -18.42 -7.37 2.09
CA LEU A 67 -19.03 -6.14 2.61
C LEU A 67 -20.50 -6.00 2.24
N GLN A 68 -20.97 -6.57 1.13
CA GLN A 68 -22.38 -6.58 0.69
C GLN A 68 -23.03 -5.19 0.80
N ILE A 69 -22.31 -4.19 0.31
CA ILE A 69 -22.68 -2.77 0.42
C ILE A 69 -24.06 -2.51 -0.18
N GLN A 70 -24.91 -1.80 0.56
CA GLN A 70 -26.25 -1.44 0.14
C GLN A 70 -26.39 0.09 -0.05
N PRO A 71 -27.26 0.56 -0.97
CA PRO A 71 -27.62 1.96 -1.04
C PRO A 71 -28.10 2.49 0.31
N GLY A 72 -27.77 3.74 0.64
CA GLY A 72 -28.09 4.38 1.92
C GLY A 72 -27.07 4.15 3.03
N GLU A 73 -26.10 3.25 2.84
CA GLU A 73 -25.06 2.97 3.84
C GLU A 73 -23.96 4.05 3.89
N THR A 74 -23.32 4.14 5.04
CA THR A 74 -22.13 4.99 5.28
C THR A 74 -20.90 4.11 5.43
N GLY A 75 -19.90 4.34 4.57
CA GLY A 75 -18.66 3.55 4.56
C GLY A 75 -17.41 4.33 4.94
N PHE A 76 -16.37 3.59 5.31
CA PHE A 76 -15.06 4.15 5.60
C PHE A 76 -13.94 3.37 4.89
N ASP A 77 -13.09 4.08 4.16
CA ASP A 77 -11.83 3.57 3.62
C ASP A 77 -10.67 4.14 4.44
N ALA A 78 -10.02 3.31 5.25
CA ALA A 78 -8.91 3.69 6.11
C ALA A 78 -7.67 4.10 5.31
N THR A 79 -7.56 3.66 4.06
CA THR A 79 -6.34 3.67 3.26
C THR A 79 -6.64 4.05 1.81
N LEU A 80 -7.05 5.31 1.58
CA LEU A 80 -7.50 5.82 0.28
C LEU A 80 -6.55 5.44 -0.87
N GLY A 81 -5.24 5.68 -0.70
CA GLY A 81 -4.22 5.41 -1.69
C GLY A 81 -4.59 5.92 -3.09
N TYR A 82 -4.58 5.02 -4.08
CA TYR A 82 -5.00 5.33 -5.45
C TYR A 82 -6.53 5.48 -5.61
N GLY A 83 -7.33 5.11 -4.59
CA GLY A 83 -8.79 5.21 -4.60
C GLY A 83 -9.52 4.14 -5.41
N GLY A 84 -8.84 3.05 -5.76
CA GLY A 84 -9.48 1.97 -6.54
C GLY A 84 -10.52 1.19 -5.75
N HIS A 85 -10.25 0.90 -4.48
CA HIS A 85 -11.21 0.29 -3.57
C HIS A 85 -12.35 1.27 -3.25
N THR A 86 -12.02 2.53 -2.91
CA THR A 86 -13.02 3.60 -2.67
C THR A 86 -13.99 3.72 -3.84
N LYS A 87 -13.47 3.76 -5.08
CA LYS A 87 -14.29 3.81 -6.29
C LYS A 87 -15.22 2.60 -6.40
N ALA A 88 -14.70 1.39 -6.19
CA ALA A 88 -15.50 0.16 -6.28
C ALA A 88 -16.62 0.12 -5.23
N MET A 89 -16.34 0.61 -4.01
CA MET A 89 -17.35 0.72 -2.95
C MET A 89 -18.39 1.80 -3.24
N LEU A 90 -18.00 2.97 -3.79
CA LEU A 90 -18.91 4.02 -4.24
C LEU A 90 -19.85 3.54 -5.34
N GLU A 91 -19.37 2.72 -6.28
CA GLU A 91 -20.20 2.12 -7.33
C GLU A 91 -21.32 1.24 -6.73
N CYS A 92 -21.08 0.54 -5.61
CA CYS A 92 -22.10 -0.27 -4.94
C CYS A 92 -23.16 0.57 -4.22
N LEU A 93 -22.87 1.79 -3.82
CA LEU A 93 -23.82 2.71 -3.19
C LEU A 93 -24.83 3.29 -4.22
N HIS A 94 -24.58 3.18 -5.51
CA HIS A 94 -25.47 3.66 -6.59
C HIS A 94 -25.94 5.12 -6.44
N GLY A 95 -25.12 5.97 -5.84
CA GLY A 95 -25.44 7.38 -5.61
C GLY A 95 -26.30 7.65 -4.37
N ASP A 96 -26.60 6.63 -3.58
CA ASP A 96 -27.30 6.75 -2.30
C ASP A 96 -26.40 6.22 -1.19
N GLY A 97 -25.96 7.11 -0.30
CA GLY A 97 -25.00 6.81 0.76
C GLY A 97 -23.78 7.71 0.71
N HIS A 98 -22.84 7.51 1.64
CA HIS A 98 -21.65 8.36 1.73
C HIS A 98 -20.42 7.57 2.13
N MET A 99 -19.28 7.88 1.52
CA MET A 99 -17.97 7.33 1.85
C MET A 99 -17.09 8.38 2.54
N TYR A 100 -16.44 7.97 3.60
CA TYR A 100 -15.33 8.70 4.20
C TYR A 100 -14.03 7.95 3.91
N ALA A 101 -12.98 8.67 3.59
CA ALA A 101 -11.68 8.06 3.31
C ALA A 101 -10.56 8.86 3.95
N THR A 102 -9.52 8.16 4.42
CA THR A 102 -8.33 8.80 5.00
C THR A 102 -7.06 8.39 4.26
N ASP A 103 -6.10 9.28 4.24
CA ASP A 103 -4.71 9.01 3.84
C ASP A 103 -3.78 9.95 4.59
N VAL A 104 -2.55 9.52 4.82
CA VAL A 104 -1.50 10.34 5.45
C VAL A 104 -0.59 11.01 4.43
N ASP A 105 -0.62 10.55 3.16
CA ASP A 105 0.20 11.05 2.06
C ASP A 105 -0.49 12.24 1.38
N PRO A 106 0.00 13.48 1.56
CA PRO A 106 -0.66 14.66 1.01
C PRO A 106 -0.63 14.69 -0.53
N GLU A 107 0.44 14.18 -1.15
CA GLU A 107 0.61 14.18 -2.59
C GLU A 107 -0.35 13.17 -3.25
N GLU A 108 -0.38 11.94 -2.74
CA GLU A 108 -1.25 10.88 -3.29
C GLU A 108 -2.72 11.18 -3.01
N SER A 109 -3.05 11.68 -1.81
CA SER A 109 -4.43 12.07 -1.45
C SER A 109 -4.98 13.15 -2.39
N ALA A 110 -4.20 14.21 -2.67
CA ALA A 110 -4.63 15.27 -3.58
C ALA A 110 -4.84 14.78 -5.02
N LYS A 111 -3.94 13.92 -5.52
CA LYS A 111 -4.08 13.31 -6.86
C LYS A 111 -5.32 12.41 -6.95
N THR A 112 -5.57 11.65 -5.89
CA THR A 112 -6.71 10.73 -5.83
C THR A 112 -8.02 11.49 -5.72
N LYS A 113 -8.10 12.54 -4.90
CA LYS A 113 -9.27 13.41 -4.80
C LYS A 113 -9.65 13.94 -6.19
N LYS A 114 -8.71 14.56 -6.88
CA LYS A 114 -8.95 15.10 -8.25
C LYS A 114 -9.46 14.03 -9.20
N ARG A 115 -8.84 12.84 -9.20
CA ARG A 115 -9.24 11.74 -10.09
C ARG A 115 -10.66 11.24 -9.81
N LEU A 116 -11.04 11.11 -8.54
CA LEU A 116 -12.38 10.67 -8.18
C LEU A 116 -13.44 11.74 -8.48
N GLU A 117 -13.13 13.03 -8.28
CA GLU A 117 -13.98 14.15 -8.71
C GLU A 117 -14.21 14.17 -10.22
N GLU A 118 -13.16 13.94 -11.04
CA GLU A 118 -13.25 13.82 -12.49
C GLU A 118 -14.12 12.63 -12.95
N LEU A 119 -14.27 11.60 -12.11
CA LEU A 119 -15.16 10.45 -12.32
C LEU A 119 -16.58 10.70 -11.82
N GLY A 120 -16.87 11.87 -11.25
CA GLY A 120 -18.20 12.25 -10.77
C GLY A 120 -18.46 11.99 -9.29
N TYR A 121 -17.43 11.59 -8.51
CA TYR A 121 -17.56 11.38 -7.06
C TYR A 121 -17.11 12.66 -6.31
N GLY A 122 -18.06 13.56 -6.12
CA GLY A 122 -17.87 14.84 -5.42
C GLY A 122 -18.04 14.72 -3.90
N GLU A 123 -17.99 15.87 -3.22
CA GLU A 123 -18.09 15.97 -1.75
C GLU A 123 -19.47 15.55 -1.21
N ASP A 124 -20.48 15.47 -2.05
CA ASP A 124 -21.82 14.93 -1.74
C ASP A 124 -21.81 13.40 -1.50
N MET A 125 -20.84 12.69 -2.08
CA MET A 125 -20.72 11.23 -1.99
C MET A 125 -19.45 10.76 -1.28
N LEU A 126 -18.39 11.58 -1.29
CA LEU A 126 -17.07 11.20 -0.79
C LEU A 126 -16.38 12.33 -0.02
N SER A 127 -16.08 12.10 1.24
CA SER A 127 -15.27 13.00 2.09
C SER A 127 -13.88 12.42 2.30
N ILE A 128 -12.85 13.07 1.76
CA ILE A 128 -11.45 12.65 1.93
C ILE A 128 -10.79 13.54 2.99
N ARG A 129 -10.11 12.91 3.97
CA ARG A 129 -9.40 13.60 5.06
C ARG A 129 -7.92 13.20 5.07
N LEU A 130 -7.05 14.22 5.10
CA LEU A 130 -5.60 14.03 5.23
C LEU A 130 -5.24 13.81 6.70
N GLN A 131 -5.49 12.61 7.20
CA GLN A 131 -5.23 12.19 8.57
C GLN A 131 -4.95 10.70 8.67
N ASN A 132 -4.42 10.26 9.81
CA ASN A 132 -4.17 8.85 10.03
C ASN A 132 -5.47 8.11 10.34
N PHE A 133 -5.63 6.89 9.84
CA PHE A 133 -6.84 6.09 10.05
C PHE A 133 -7.06 5.67 11.52
N CYS A 134 -6.06 5.76 12.39
CA CYS A 134 -6.26 5.52 13.82
C CYS A 134 -7.17 6.58 14.49
N THR A 135 -7.47 7.68 13.80
CA THR A 135 -8.45 8.69 14.27
C THR A 135 -9.88 8.39 13.81
N ILE A 136 -10.17 7.16 13.41
CA ILE A 136 -11.50 6.73 12.92
C ILE A 136 -12.64 7.05 13.90
N ASP A 137 -12.38 7.01 15.20
CA ASP A 137 -13.37 7.31 16.24
C ASP A 137 -13.85 8.76 16.21
N GLU A 138 -13.02 9.70 15.78
CA GLU A 138 -13.39 11.11 15.62
C GLU A 138 -14.43 11.25 14.50
N ILE A 139 -14.14 10.62 13.33
CA ILE A 139 -15.06 10.65 12.19
C ILE A 139 -16.35 9.87 12.51
N ALA A 140 -16.22 8.71 13.14
CA ALA A 140 -17.38 7.90 13.52
C ALA A 140 -18.34 8.66 14.45
N LYS A 141 -17.83 9.45 15.41
CA LYS A 141 -18.64 10.32 16.28
C LYS A 141 -19.40 11.39 15.50
N GLU A 142 -18.79 11.97 14.45
CA GLU A 142 -19.44 12.97 13.62
C GLU A 142 -20.60 12.40 12.80
N VAL A 143 -20.46 11.16 12.31
CA VAL A 143 -21.38 10.56 11.33
C VAL A 143 -22.32 9.50 11.92
N GLY A 144 -22.16 9.14 13.19
CA GLY A 144 -22.98 8.12 13.86
C GLY A 144 -22.54 6.67 13.57
N GLY A 145 -21.28 6.47 13.20
CA GLY A 145 -20.68 5.16 12.90
C GLY A 145 -20.79 4.73 11.44
N PHE A 146 -20.14 3.62 11.10
CA PHE A 146 -20.02 3.09 9.74
C PHE A 146 -20.74 1.75 9.60
N ASP A 147 -21.43 1.57 8.48
CA ASP A 147 -22.05 0.29 8.10
C ASP A 147 -21.01 -0.68 7.56
N PHE A 148 -19.97 -0.15 6.89
CA PHE A 148 -18.84 -0.95 6.40
C PHE A 148 -17.52 -0.18 6.46
N ILE A 149 -16.43 -0.93 6.68
CA ILE A 149 -15.08 -0.39 6.78
C ILE A 149 -14.14 -1.26 5.97
N LEU A 150 -13.23 -0.62 5.22
CA LEU A 150 -12.09 -1.27 4.58
C LEU A 150 -10.78 -0.67 5.10
N ALA A 151 -9.79 -1.52 5.36
CA ALA A 151 -8.40 -1.12 5.55
C ALA A 151 -7.49 -1.97 4.66
N ASP A 152 -6.83 -1.34 3.66
CA ASP A 152 -5.82 -1.96 2.78
C ASP A 152 -4.43 -1.52 3.26
N LEU A 153 -3.85 -2.28 4.22
CA LEU A 153 -2.66 -1.87 4.96
C LEU A 153 -1.40 -1.85 4.08
N GLY A 154 -0.40 -1.11 4.55
CA GLY A 154 0.92 -1.03 3.92
C GLY A 154 1.05 0.13 2.92
N VAL A 155 1.78 -0.09 1.84
CA VAL A 155 2.15 0.94 0.85
C VAL A 155 1.68 0.58 -0.55
N SER A 156 1.25 1.59 -1.30
CA SER A 156 0.81 1.40 -2.68
C SER A 156 1.96 1.00 -3.61
N SER A 157 1.61 0.33 -4.70
CA SER A 157 2.58 0.00 -5.76
C SER A 157 3.27 1.23 -6.32
N MET A 158 2.57 2.35 -6.41
CA MET A 158 3.10 3.61 -6.93
C MET A 158 4.14 4.21 -5.98
N GLN A 159 3.89 4.17 -4.67
CA GLN A 159 4.85 4.59 -3.66
C GLN A 159 6.12 3.73 -3.71
N ILE A 160 6.00 2.38 -3.80
CA ILE A 160 7.15 1.47 -3.89
C ILE A 160 7.99 1.75 -5.14
N ASP A 161 7.36 2.04 -6.27
CA ASP A 161 8.05 2.21 -7.55
C ASP A 161 8.60 3.62 -7.76
N ASN A 162 8.22 4.59 -6.91
CA ASN A 162 8.75 5.95 -6.95
C ASN A 162 10.13 6.01 -6.25
N PRO A 163 11.24 6.22 -7.00
CA PRO A 163 12.57 6.24 -6.41
C PRO A 163 12.76 7.32 -5.33
N LYS A 164 12.03 8.44 -5.44
CA LYS A 164 12.12 9.56 -4.49
C LYS A 164 11.60 9.24 -3.09
N ARG A 165 10.79 8.18 -2.97
CA ARG A 165 10.21 7.74 -1.70
C ARG A 165 11.09 6.75 -0.94
N GLY A 166 12.04 6.11 -1.60
CA GLY A 166 13.01 5.20 -1.00
C GLY A 166 12.49 3.81 -0.61
N PHE A 167 11.26 3.43 -0.97
CA PHE A 167 10.68 2.13 -0.59
C PHE A 167 11.29 0.92 -1.29
N SER A 168 12.08 1.12 -2.35
CA SER A 168 12.67 0.05 -3.13
C SER A 168 14.19 0.09 -3.12
N PHE A 169 14.84 -1.01 -2.74
CA PHE A 169 16.30 -1.19 -2.82
C PHE A 169 16.82 -1.52 -4.23
N LYS A 170 15.94 -1.58 -5.24
CA LYS A 170 16.29 -1.95 -6.62
C LYS A 170 16.81 -0.77 -7.44
N VAL A 171 16.40 0.43 -7.09
CA VAL A 171 16.75 1.69 -7.73
C VAL A 171 17.32 2.63 -6.68
N ASP A 172 18.34 3.41 -7.03
CA ASP A 172 18.90 4.40 -6.12
C ASP A 172 17.94 5.55 -5.88
N GLY A 173 17.87 5.99 -4.63
CA GLY A 173 17.03 7.08 -4.18
C GLY A 173 17.31 7.41 -2.71
N PRO A 174 16.76 8.51 -2.18
CA PRO A 174 16.92 8.84 -0.76
C PRO A 174 16.35 7.72 0.11
N LEU A 175 17.00 7.40 1.22
CA LEU A 175 16.50 6.44 2.20
C LEU A 175 15.51 7.16 3.13
N ASP A 176 14.31 7.43 2.61
CA ASP A 176 13.27 8.18 3.31
C ASP A 176 12.28 7.25 4.04
N LEU A 177 11.52 6.46 3.32
CA LEU A 177 10.52 5.48 3.78
C LEU A 177 9.30 6.05 4.52
N ARG A 178 9.15 7.38 4.62
CA ARG A 178 7.96 7.99 5.23
C ARG A 178 6.77 7.96 4.27
N LEU A 179 5.59 7.67 4.80
CA LEU A 179 4.33 7.81 4.07
C LEU A 179 3.97 9.30 3.86
N ASN A 180 4.25 10.13 4.86
CA ASN A 180 4.16 11.58 4.76
C ASN A 180 5.56 12.19 4.92
N GLN A 181 6.15 12.67 3.82
CA GLN A 181 7.51 13.25 3.82
C GLN A 181 7.61 14.61 4.51
N GLU A 182 6.47 15.23 4.85
CA GLU A 182 6.42 16.52 5.56
C GLU A 182 6.48 16.34 7.08
N LYS A 183 6.33 15.09 7.59
CA LYS A 183 6.27 14.81 9.03
C LYS A 183 7.28 13.73 9.44
N GLY A 184 7.72 13.80 10.69
CA GLY A 184 8.64 12.82 11.27
C GLY A 184 10.05 12.87 10.67
N ILE A 185 10.86 11.85 10.98
CA ILE A 185 12.23 11.70 10.51
C ILE A 185 12.33 10.60 9.45
N SER A 186 13.21 10.78 8.48
CA SER A 186 13.48 9.77 7.46
C SER A 186 14.20 8.55 8.05
N ALA A 187 14.16 7.43 7.32
CA ALA A 187 14.92 6.25 7.73
C ALA A 187 16.44 6.51 7.80
N ALA A 188 16.97 7.37 6.94
CA ALA A 188 18.36 7.79 7.01
C ALA A 188 18.67 8.51 8.33
N GLU A 189 17.83 9.49 8.73
CA GLU A 189 17.98 10.20 10.02
C GLU A 189 17.78 9.27 11.22
N ARG A 190 16.85 8.32 11.10
CA ARG A 190 16.64 7.30 12.13
C ARG A 190 17.89 6.43 12.33
N LEU A 191 18.54 6.00 11.25
CA LEU A 191 19.78 5.25 11.32
C LEU A 191 20.96 6.04 11.90
N ASP A 192 21.00 7.37 11.70
CA ASP A 192 22.03 8.24 12.26
C ASP A 192 22.01 8.27 13.81
N THR A 193 20.87 7.97 14.44
CA THR A 193 20.65 8.16 15.89
C THR A 193 20.35 6.88 16.66
N ILE A 194 19.95 5.80 16.00
CA ILE A 194 19.56 4.53 16.64
C ILE A 194 20.77 3.80 17.25
N SER A 195 20.62 3.21 18.42
CA SER A 195 21.66 2.33 19.00
C SER A 195 21.69 0.98 18.27
N ARG A 196 22.80 0.25 18.43
CA ARG A 196 22.94 -1.08 17.83
C ARG A 196 21.87 -2.04 18.37
N GLU A 197 21.68 -2.03 19.68
CA GLU A 197 20.76 -2.91 20.39
C GLU A 197 19.32 -2.63 19.96
N GLU A 198 18.96 -1.35 19.89
CA GLU A 198 17.63 -0.92 19.42
C GLU A 198 17.40 -1.28 17.95
N LEU A 199 18.41 -1.11 17.09
CA LEU A 199 18.32 -1.49 15.68
C LEU A 199 18.13 -3.00 15.50
N ALA A 200 18.86 -3.82 16.25
CA ALA A 200 18.69 -5.27 16.20
C ALA A 200 17.29 -5.69 16.65
N GLY A 201 16.80 -5.12 17.76
CA GLY A 201 15.44 -5.34 18.25
C GLY A 201 14.38 -4.95 17.21
N MET A 202 14.49 -3.75 16.64
CA MET A 202 13.57 -3.25 15.62
C MET A 202 13.55 -4.15 14.36
N LEU A 203 14.71 -4.60 13.87
CA LEU A 203 14.78 -5.51 12.72
C LEU A 203 14.11 -6.86 13.01
N TYR A 204 14.30 -7.38 14.22
CA TYR A 204 13.68 -8.63 14.63
C TYR A 204 12.16 -8.48 14.81
N GLU A 205 11.72 -7.49 15.58
CA GLU A 205 10.29 -7.31 15.94
C GLU A 205 9.42 -6.93 14.74
N ASN A 206 9.93 -6.04 13.87
CA ASN A 206 9.15 -5.51 12.76
C ASN A 206 9.15 -6.44 11.52
N SER A 207 10.13 -7.34 11.39
CA SER A 207 10.22 -8.13 10.15
C SER A 207 10.69 -9.57 10.31
N ASP A 208 10.84 -10.07 11.53
CA ASP A 208 11.38 -11.40 11.81
C ASP A 208 12.77 -11.62 11.10
N GLU A 209 13.64 -10.58 11.07
CA GLU A 209 14.93 -10.66 10.36
C GLU A 209 15.93 -11.54 11.14
N PRO A 210 16.36 -12.68 10.57
CA PRO A 210 17.22 -13.62 11.29
C PRO A 210 18.67 -13.12 11.49
N TYR A 211 19.13 -12.16 10.68
CA TYR A 211 20.47 -11.59 10.74
C TYR A 211 20.48 -10.20 11.40
N CYS A 212 19.51 -9.93 12.28
CA CYS A 212 19.31 -8.62 12.89
C CYS A 212 20.59 -8.13 13.63
N GLU A 213 21.32 -8.99 14.32
CA GLU A 213 22.55 -8.64 15.03
C GLU A 213 23.70 -8.27 14.09
N GLU A 214 23.93 -9.07 13.04
CA GLU A 214 24.97 -8.83 12.04
C GLU A 214 24.69 -7.54 11.27
N LEU A 215 23.44 -7.29 10.93
CA LEU A 215 23.00 -6.08 10.23
C LEU A 215 23.14 -4.84 11.12
N ALA A 216 22.67 -4.91 12.37
CA ALA A 216 22.78 -3.81 13.32
C ALA A 216 24.24 -3.43 13.56
N LYS A 217 25.12 -4.42 13.73
CA LYS A 217 26.57 -4.21 13.84
C LYS A 217 27.13 -3.52 12.58
N ALA A 218 26.86 -4.07 11.41
CA ALA A 218 27.42 -3.54 10.15
C ALA A 218 26.95 -2.11 9.86
N ILE A 219 25.66 -1.82 10.06
CA ILE A 219 25.05 -0.50 9.85
C ILE A 219 25.66 0.53 10.81
N THR A 220 25.70 0.23 12.11
CA THR A 220 26.21 1.16 13.12
C THR A 220 27.73 1.38 13.01
N GLU A 221 28.51 0.37 12.63
CA GLU A 221 29.94 0.52 12.35
C GLU A 221 30.20 1.40 11.12
N GLU A 222 29.41 1.27 10.05
CA GLU A 222 29.53 2.10 8.85
C GLU A 222 29.28 3.59 9.18
N ILE A 223 28.24 3.86 9.96
CA ILE A 223 27.90 5.22 10.41
C ILE A 223 29.01 5.80 11.33
N ARG A 224 29.54 5.00 12.27
CA ARG A 224 30.65 5.42 13.15
C ARG A 224 31.93 5.76 12.38
N ARG A 225 32.15 5.16 11.21
CA ARG A 225 33.26 5.49 10.31
C ARG A 225 33.03 6.79 9.52
N GLY A 226 31.91 7.47 9.72
CA GLY A 226 31.53 8.68 9.00
C GLY A 226 30.83 8.43 7.65
N ASN A 227 30.51 7.20 7.32
CA ASN A 227 29.83 6.83 6.09
C ASN A 227 28.32 6.83 6.31
N ARG A 228 27.68 7.96 6.10
CA ARG A 228 26.22 8.10 6.24
C ARG A 228 25.48 7.21 5.23
N ILE A 229 24.48 6.49 5.71
CA ILE A 229 23.61 5.63 4.90
C ILE A 229 22.32 6.40 4.52
N ASP A 230 22.41 7.26 3.54
CA ASP A 230 21.36 8.19 3.13
C ASP A 230 20.63 7.79 1.84
N THR A 231 21.07 6.68 1.19
CA THR A 231 20.41 6.17 0.00
C THR A 231 20.09 4.67 0.09
N THR A 232 19.10 4.26 -0.68
CA THR A 232 18.64 2.86 -0.74
C THR A 232 19.75 1.90 -1.17
N THR A 233 20.58 2.30 -2.12
CA THR A 233 21.69 1.46 -2.62
C THR A 233 22.85 1.40 -1.63
N LYS A 234 23.11 2.46 -0.85
CA LYS A 234 24.10 2.40 0.24
C LYS A 234 23.68 1.39 1.30
N LEU A 235 22.42 1.43 1.76
CA LEU A 235 21.91 0.45 2.72
C LEU A 235 22.03 -0.97 2.15
N ARG A 236 21.60 -1.19 0.91
CA ARG A 236 21.72 -2.48 0.24
C ARG A 236 23.16 -3.00 0.23
N ARG A 237 24.16 -2.15 -0.09
CA ARG A 237 25.57 -2.53 -0.08
C ARG A 237 26.08 -2.91 1.32
N VAL A 238 25.60 -2.25 2.35
CA VAL A 238 25.93 -2.61 3.75
C VAL A 238 25.37 -3.99 4.08
N ILE A 239 24.12 -4.27 3.71
CA ILE A 239 23.48 -5.59 3.88
C ILE A 239 24.27 -6.68 3.12
N GLU A 240 24.61 -6.43 1.85
CA GLU A 240 25.40 -7.36 1.02
C GLU A 240 26.73 -7.73 1.70
N ARG A 241 27.46 -6.73 2.22
CA ARG A 241 28.73 -6.95 2.95
C ARG A 241 28.54 -7.65 4.29
N ALA A 242 27.49 -7.32 5.03
CA ALA A 242 27.18 -7.97 6.30
C ALA A 242 26.93 -9.48 6.16
N LEU A 243 26.48 -9.92 5.00
CA LEU A 243 26.16 -11.31 4.67
C LEU A 243 27.23 -12.00 3.80
N ASP A 244 28.45 -11.45 3.71
CA ASP A 244 29.54 -12.01 2.89
C ASP A 244 30.01 -13.40 3.36
N PHE A 245 29.72 -13.76 4.61
CA PHE A 245 30.04 -15.08 5.18
C PHE A 245 29.13 -16.22 4.65
N LEU A 246 28.03 -15.89 3.97
CA LEU A 246 27.10 -16.89 3.45
C LEU A 246 27.67 -17.62 2.22
N PRO A 247 27.32 -18.92 2.04
CA PRO A 247 27.67 -19.67 0.85
C PRO A 247 27.09 -19.01 -0.43
N GLU A 248 27.87 -18.97 -1.50
CA GLU A 248 27.50 -18.27 -2.75
C GLU A 248 26.13 -18.72 -3.32
N LYS A 249 25.81 -20.03 -3.18
CA LYS A 249 24.53 -20.58 -3.67
C LYS A 249 23.30 -19.99 -2.98
N GLU A 250 23.42 -19.58 -1.73
CA GLU A 250 22.31 -19.09 -0.90
C GLU A 250 22.32 -17.56 -0.79
N LYS A 251 23.50 -16.94 -1.01
CA LYS A 251 23.75 -15.52 -0.76
C LYS A 251 22.79 -14.61 -1.51
N GLN A 252 22.61 -14.81 -2.81
CA GLN A 252 21.79 -13.91 -3.63
C GLN A 252 20.32 -13.85 -3.17
N GLU A 253 19.73 -15.01 -2.90
CA GLU A 253 18.33 -15.08 -2.45
C GLU A 253 18.18 -14.58 -1.01
N THR A 254 19.15 -14.89 -0.13
CA THR A 254 19.16 -14.44 1.26
C THR A 254 19.33 -12.93 1.35
N VAL A 255 20.29 -12.34 0.65
CA VAL A 255 20.48 -10.88 0.57
C VAL A 255 19.21 -10.19 0.08
N LYS A 256 18.55 -10.72 -0.94
CA LYS A 256 17.29 -10.15 -1.44
C LYS A 256 16.19 -10.16 -0.35
N LYS A 257 16.03 -11.27 0.37
CA LYS A 257 15.05 -11.39 1.46
C LYS A 257 15.38 -10.48 2.64
N THR A 258 16.65 -10.42 3.02
CA THR A 258 17.13 -9.53 4.08
C THR A 258 16.95 -8.06 3.70
N CYS A 259 17.23 -7.66 2.46
CA CYS A 259 16.88 -6.30 1.99
C CYS A 259 15.38 -6.02 2.14
N GLN A 260 14.52 -6.95 1.72
CA GLN A 260 13.06 -6.78 1.86
C GLN A 260 12.65 -6.58 3.31
N ARG A 261 13.16 -7.39 4.23
CA ARG A 261 12.85 -7.32 5.67
C ARG A 261 13.41 -6.06 6.32
N THR A 262 14.65 -5.69 6.01
CA THR A 262 15.28 -4.48 6.56
C THR A 262 14.52 -3.22 6.14
N PHE A 263 14.15 -3.11 4.85
CA PHE A 263 13.35 -1.98 4.37
C PHE A 263 11.94 -1.97 4.96
N GLN A 264 11.32 -3.15 5.13
CA GLN A 264 10.04 -3.28 5.83
C GLN A 264 10.15 -2.83 7.28
N ALA A 265 11.17 -3.29 8.02
CA ALA A 265 11.34 -2.96 9.42
C ALA A 265 11.56 -1.46 9.64
N LEU A 266 12.40 -0.82 8.83
CA LEU A 266 12.62 0.63 8.86
C LEU A 266 11.35 1.40 8.49
N ARG A 267 10.58 0.94 7.49
CA ARG A 267 9.31 1.56 7.11
C ARG A 267 8.30 1.53 8.25
N ILE A 268 8.14 0.38 8.87
CA ILE A 268 7.26 0.20 10.03
C ILE A 268 7.65 1.16 11.17
N ASP A 269 8.96 1.25 11.47
CA ASP A 269 9.49 2.10 12.54
C ASP A 269 9.22 3.60 12.28
N VAL A 270 9.62 4.14 11.11
CA VAL A 270 9.49 5.58 10.84
C VAL A 270 8.05 6.05 10.62
N ASN A 271 7.12 5.14 10.34
CA ASN A 271 5.69 5.44 10.18
C ASN A 271 4.85 5.00 11.39
N HIS A 272 5.43 4.37 12.40
CA HIS A 272 4.73 3.83 13.58
C HIS A 272 3.57 2.89 13.18
N GLU A 273 3.78 2.03 12.16
CA GLU A 273 2.69 1.30 11.53
C GLU A 273 1.99 0.33 12.49
N PHE A 274 2.72 -0.30 13.41
CA PHE A 274 2.12 -1.20 14.40
C PHE A 274 1.35 -0.46 15.48
N GLU A 275 1.87 0.65 15.98
CA GLU A 275 1.19 1.49 16.97
C GLU A 275 -0.11 2.05 16.40
N VAL A 276 -0.06 2.55 15.17
CA VAL A 276 -1.23 3.06 14.44
C VAL A 276 -2.26 1.95 14.21
N LEU A 277 -1.82 0.76 13.79
CA LEU A 277 -2.72 -0.38 13.58
C LEU A 277 -3.33 -0.85 14.90
N TYR A 278 -2.55 -0.90 15.97
CA TYR A 278 -3.05 -1.27 17.30
C TYR A 278 -4.14 -0.30 17.76
N GLU A 279 -3.88 1.00 17.70
CA GLU A 279 -4.84 2.04 18.05
C GLU A 279 -6.12 1.98 17.20
N PHE A 280 -5.97 1.73 15.89
CA PHE A 280 -7.11 1.52 15.00
C PHE A 280 -7.96 0.31 15.43
N MET A 281 -7.32 -0.82 15.74
CA MET A 281 -8.04 -2.03 16.16
C MET A 281 -8.77 -1.86 17.50
N GLU A 282 -8.24 -1.06 18.42
CA GLU A 282 -8.92 -0.71 19.68
C GLU A 282 -10.17 0.15 19.45
N LYS A 283 -10.11 1.11 18.51
CA LYS A 283 -11.20 2.04 18.22
C LYS A 283 -12.25 1.48 17.25
N LEU A 284 -11.87 0.50 16.44
CA LEU A 284 -12.69 -0.09 15.39
C LEU A 284 -14.08 -0.56 15.87
N PRO A 285 -14.24 -1.25 17.03
CA PRO A 285 -15.55 -1.65 17.51
C PRO A 285 -16.51 -0.49 17.73
N GLY A 286 -16.01 0.62 18.26
CA GLY A 286 -16.81 1.82 18.54
C GLY A 286 -17.14 2.63 17.28
N ALA A 287 -16.41 2.40 16.19
CA ALA A 287 -16.65 3.07 14.91
C ALA A 287 -17.66 2.33 14.03
N LEU A 288 -17.85 1.03 14.22
CA LEU A 288 -18.84 0.23 13.52
C LEU A 288 -20.23 0.37 14.16
N LYS A 289 -21.26 0.55 13.34
CA LYS A 289 -22.64 0.38 13.75
C LYS A 289 -22.92 -1.08 14.14
N PRO A 290 -23.98 -1.39 14.92
CA PRO A 290 -24.46 -2.75 15.09
C PRO A 290 -24.68 -3.45 13.74
N GLY A 291 -24.22 -4.69 13.58
CA GLY A 291 -24.23 -5.40 12.29
C GLY A 291 -23.23 -4.90 11.26
N GLY A 292 -22.46 -3.86 11.55
CA GLY A 292 -21.45 -3.29 10.64
C GLY A 292 -20.33 -4.27 10.32
N ARG A 293 -19.76 -4.16 9.14
CA ARG A 293 -18.79 -5.11 8.54
C ARG A 293 -17.45 -4.44 8.34
N VAL A 294 -16.35 -5.14 8.66
CA VAL A 294 -15.00 -4.68 8.39
C VAL A 294 -14.20 -5.71 7.61
N ALA A 295 -13.53 -5.29 6.56
CA ALA A 295 -12.53 -6.06 5.83
C ALA A 295 -11.15 -5.42 5.98
N ILE A 296 -10.12 -6.22 6.25
CA ILE A 296 -8.74 -5.75 6.45
C ILE A 296 -7.81 -6.59 5.60
N LEU A 297 -7.07 -5.95 4.70
CA LEU A 297 -6.00 -6.56 3.94
C LEU A 297 -4.67 -6.35 4.66
N THR A 298 -3.88 -7.41 4.78
CA THR A 298 -2.54 -7.41 5.36
C THR A 298 -1.53 -8.00 4.38
N PHE A 299 -0.28 -7.53 4.40
CA PHE A 299 0.74 -7.91 3.43
C PHE A 299 1.93 -8.64 4.05
N HIS A 300 2.08 -8.62 5.36
CA HIS A 300 3.12 -9.36 6.07
C HIS A 300 2.60 -10.01 7.36
N SER A 301 3.43 -10.89 7.94
CA SER A 301 3.05 -11.72 9.10
C SER A 301 2.74 -10.91 10.35
N GLY A 302 3.42 -9.79 10.56
CA GLY A 302 3.23 -8.92 11.72
C GLY A 302 1.83 -8.30 11.76
N GLU A 303 1.42 -7.65 10.64
CA GLU A 303 0.05 -7.10 10.51
C GLU A 303 -1.01 -8.19 10.68
N ASP A 304 -0.87 -9.30 9.96
CA ASP A 304 -1.83 -10.40 10.01
C ASP A 304 -1.99 -11.00 11.42
N ARG A 305 -0.88 -11.10 12.18
CA ARG A 305 -0.87 -11.59 13.57
C ARG A 305 -1.67 -10.67 14.48
N LEU A 306 -1.40 -9.35 14.38
CA LEU A 306 -2.08 -8.33 15.18
C LEU A 306 -3.59 -8.31 14.88
N VAL A 307 -3.97 -8.20 13.61
CA VAL A 307 -5.39 -8.19 13.17
C VAL A 307 -6.10 -9.47 13.60
N LYS A 308 -5.49 -10.65 13.36
CA LYS A 308 -6.06 -11.94 13.76
C LYS A 308 -6.34 -11.99 15.25
N GLN A 309 -5.39 -11.54 16.06
CA GLN A 309 -5.51 -11.58 17.52
C GLN A 309 -6.63 -10.64 17.98
N ALA A 310 -6.64 -9.40 17.53
CA ALA A 310 -7.65 -8.41 17.92
C ALA A 310 -9.08 -8.85 17.54
N LEU A 311 -9.30 -9.35 16.31
CA LEU A 311 -10.62 -9.83 15.90
C LEU A 311 -11.05 -11.06 16.68
N LYS A 312 -10.12 -11.99 16.99
CA LYS A 312 -10.42 -13.18 17.81
C LYS A 312 -10.78 -12.83 19.24
N GLU A 313 -10.08 -11.87 19.85
CA GLU A 313 -10.36 -11.38 21.20
C GLU A 313 -11.72 -10.69 21.24
N GLY A 314 -11.99 -9.76 20.32
CA GLY A 314 -13.28 -9.10 20.21
C GLY A 314 -14.46 -10.07 19.99
N TYR A 315 -14.26 -11.16 19.25
CA TYR A 315 -15.26 -12.21 19.13
C TYR A 315 -15.51 -12.94 20.46
N ARG A 316 -14.45 -13.26 21.22
CA ARG A 316 -14.58 -13.91 22.54
C ARG A 316 -15.28 -13.03 23.56
N GLU A 317 -15.11 -11.72 23.45
CA GLU A 317 -15.73 -10.71 24.30
C GLU A 317 -17.17 -10.35 23.87
N GLY A 318 -17.65 -10.95 22.76
CA GLY A 318 -18.98 -10.66 22.23
C GLY A 318 -19.10 -9.33 21.49
N ILE A 319 -17.97 -8.69 21.19
CA ILE A 319 -17.92 -7.44 20.41
C ILE A 319 -18.25 -7.72 18.95
N TYR A 320 -17.75 -8.81 18.42
CA TYR A 320 -18.05 -9.30 17.07
C TYR A 320 -18.93 -10.54 17.13
N SER A 321 -19.98 -10.59 16.30
CA SER A 321 -20.86 -11.74 16.15
C SER A 321 -20.22 -12.85 15.31
N ASP A 322 -19.31 -12.48 14.39
CA ASP A 322 -18.51 -13.40 13.58
C ASP A 322 -17.19 -12.74 13.13
N TYR A 323 -16.22 -13.57 12.78
CA TYR A 323 -14.91 -13.12 12.27
C TYR A 323 -14.21 -14.18 11.42
N ALA A 324 -13.27 -13.78 10.58
CA ALA A 324 -12.46 -14.65 9.76
C ALA A 324 -11.52 -15.55 10.60
N LYS A 325 -11.92 -16.79 10.83
CA LYS A 325 -11.07 -17.82 11.47
C LYS A 325 -9.91 -18.17 10.55
N ASP A 326 -10.20 -18.33 9.25
CA ASP A 326 -9.23 -18.56 8.19
C ASP A 326 -9.07 -17.32 7.31
N VAL A 327 -7.90 -17.18 6.70
CA VAL A 327 -7.65 -16.06 5.78
C VAL A 327 -8.26 -16.31 4.41
N ILE A 328 -8.82 -15.29 3.79
CA ILE A 328 -9.12 -15.28 2.37
C ILE A 328 -7.87 -14.82 1.62
N ARG A 329 -7.54 -15.52 0.55
CA ARG A 329 -6.37 -15.22 -0.29
C ARG A 329 -6.79 -14.79 -1.68
N PRO A 330 -5.98 -13.95 -2.36
CA PRO A 330 -6.19 -13.62 -3.76
C PRO A 330 -6.23 -14.86 -4.64
N SER A 331 -6.99 -14.83 -5.71
CA SER A 331 -7.05 -15.92 -6.67
C SER A 331 -5.69 -16.18 -7.34
N ALA A 332 -5.48 -17.40 -7.84
CA ALA A 332 -4.27 -17.74 -8.58
C ALA A 332 -4.12 -16.87 -9.85
N GLN A 333 -5.24 -16.50 -10.48
CA GLN A 333 -5.25 -15.61 -11.64
C GLN A 333 -4.78 -14.20 -11.27
N GLU A 334 -5.27 -13.64 -10.18
CA GLU A 334 -4.85 -12.33 -9.68
C GLU A 334 -3.36 -12.32 -9.30
N CYS A 335 -2.89 -13.36 -8.61
CA CYS A 335 -1.46 -13.54 -8.28
C CYS A 335 -0.55 -13.67 -9.51
N ALA A 336 -1.06 -14.19 -10.62
CA ALA A 336 -0.33 -14.27 -11.88
C ALA A 336 -0.26 -12.91 -12.60
N GLN A 337 -1.32 -12.09 -12.49
CA GLN A 337 -1.39 -10.74 -13.07
C GLN A 337 -0.65 -9.71 -12.21
N ASN A 338 -0.81 -9.80 -10.88
CA ASN A 338 -0.18 -8.91 -9.91
C ASN A 338 0.63 -9.73 -8.89
N GLY A 339 1.95 -9.81 -9.09
CA GLY A 339 2.84 -10.54 -8.18
C GLY A 339 2.85 -10.03 -6.73
N ARG A 340 2.42 -8.79 -6.49
CA ARG A 340 2.30 -8.19 -5.13
C ARG A 340 1.11 -8.74 -4.35
N ALA A 341 0.09 -9.25 -5.04
CA ALA A 341 -1.06 -9.88 -4.41
C ALA A 341 -0.70 -11.18 -3.66
N ARG A 342 0.42 -11.83 -3.98
CA ARG A 342 0.79 -13.15 -3.42
C ARG A 342 0.91 -13.18 -1.90
N SER A 343 1.33 -12.10 -1.28
CA SER A 343 1.46 -11.99 0.18
C SER A 343 0.16 -11.56 0.86
N THR A 344 -0.81 -11.06 0.11
CA THR A 344 -2.04 -10.49 0.65
C THR A 344 -2.88 -11.53 1.37
N LYS A 345 -3.43 -11.14 2.49
CA LYS A 345 -4.39 -11.89 3.30
C LYS A 345 -5.52 -10.96 3.66
N MET A 346 -6.75 -11.38 3.46
CA MET A 346 -7.94 -10.67 3.92
C MET A 346 -8.47 -11.33 5.18
N ARG A 347 -8.72 -10.51 6.20
CA ARG A 347 -9.50 -10.84 7.40
C ARG A 347 -10.70 -9.94 7.50
N TRP A 348 -11.73 -10.41 8.19
CA TRP A 348 -12.97 -9.68 8.34
C TRP A 348 -13.62 -9.95 9.69
N ALA A 349 -14.52 -9.06 10.09
CA ALA A 349 -15.42 -9.27 11.23
C ALA A 349 -16.76 -8.55 11.01
N VAL A 350 -17.76 -9.00 11.75
CA VAL A 350 -19.09 -8.38 11.80
C VAL A 350 -19.34 -7.94 13.24
N ARG A 351 -19.70 -6.66 13.43
CA ARG A 351 -20.05 -6.10 14.74
C ARG A 351 -21.34 -6.78 15.28
N ALA A 352 -21.34 -7.16 16.53
CA ALA A 352 -22.57 -7.66 17.17
C ALA A 352 -23.66 -6.57 17.23
N GLU A 353 -24.92 -7.00 17.31
CA GLU A 353 -26.08 -6.13 17.43
C GLU A 353 -26.05 -5.30 18.74
#